data_34dd88ea49486c2a159037409cc7bc21
#
_entry.id   34dd88ea49486c2a159037409cc7bc21
#
_cell.length_a   1.000
_cell.length_b   1.000
_cell.length_c   1.000
_cell.angle_alpha   90.00
_cell.angle_beta   90.00
_cell.angle_gamma   90.00
#
_symmetry.space_group_name_H-M   'P 1'
#
loop_
_entity.id
_entity.type
_entity.pdbx_description
1 polymer ?
#
loop_
_entity_poly.entity_id
_entity_poly.type
_entity_poly.pdbx_seq_one_letter_code
_entity_poly.pdbx_strand_id
1 'polypeptide(L)'
;MVTFFGLPAPTPFTNAVQLLLTLKMVSLANEVQEISQAKKQDVTSFTKVPALGLIPSVPGLGPTLCYGYCYVGLMTGPFYRYRTYLDWLQQPDSQAIPSWRPLLARARLVPVYGLLFLGAAWLFPLDYVRSEAFDARALPFRLFYMVPIFFVFRMRFYVAWLCAECGCIAAAFGAYPTAARSRPGGGPTAHCPSTEEGAPGAAPPEYDYETIKNIDPYGTDFCVRVRDGMRYWNMTVQWWLAQYIYKNAPFRSYVMRSGWTMLISAYWHGLHPGYYLSFLTIPLCLAAEGALEAGLRGRRGAAPEPEPERSGGAWLHWFLKMRAYDYMCMGFVLRELGPTLRYWWAVYFCVHLGALGLLLLGRALPRSAPRAAEGPRRAGPLGGGE
;
A
#
# COMPACT_ATOMS: atom_id res chain seq x y z
N MET A 1 0.00 -21.18 -18.11
CA MET A 1 1.42 -21.52 -18.40
C MET A 1 1.80 -22.90 -17.87
N VAL A 2 1.50 -23.21 -16.60
CA VAL A 2 1.84 -24.53 -15.98
C VAL A 2 1.25 -25.69 -16.77
N THR A 3 -0.02 -25.63 -17.15
CA THR A 3 -0.70 -26.65 -17.96
C THR A 3 -0.17 -26.76 -19.38
N PHE A 4 0.35 -25.67 -19.95
CA PHE A 4 0.92 -25.67 -21.29
C PHE A 4 2.24 -26.46 -21.39
N PHE A 5 3.03 -26.47 -20.31
CA PHE A 5 4.29 -27.24 -20.23
C PHE A 5 4.16 -28.57 -19.50
N GLY A 6 2.93 -29.04 -19.17
CA GLY A 6 2.72 -30.24 -18.41
C GLY A 6 3.29 -30.26 -16.99
N LEU A 7 3.62 -29.07 -16.44
CA LEU A 7 4.17 -28.93 -15.10
C LEU A 7 3.06 -29.06 -14.05
N PRO A 8 3.35 -29.58 -12.84
CA PRO A 8 2.37 -29.63 -11.76
C PRO A 8 1.97 -28.21 -11.34
N ALA A 9 0.72 -28.04 -10.88
CA ALA A 9 0.25 -26.77 -10.35
C ALA A 9 1.11 -26.32 -9.16
N PRO A 10 1.53 -25.04 -9.11
CA PRO A 10 2.35 -24.55 -8.00
C PRO A 10 1.58 -24.65 -6.69
N THR A 11 2.27 -25.05 -5.63
CA THR A 11 1.71 -25.04 -4.28
C THR A 11 1.47 -23.59 -3.84
N PRO A 12 0.58 -23.34 -2.86
CA PRO A 12 0.41 -22.00 -2.27
C PRO A 12 1.73 -21.40 -1.76
N PHE A 13 2.61 -22.24 -1.22
CA PHE A 13 3.95 -21.85 -0.78
C PHE A 13 4.80 -21.35 -1.95
N THR A 14 4.94 -22.15 -3.00
CA THR A 14 5.71 -21.80 -4.20
C THR A 14 5.19 -20.50 -4.82
N ASN A 15 3.87 -20.34 -4.87
CA ASN A 15 3.26 -19.13 -5.40
C ASN A 15 3.60 -17.89 -4.55
N ALA A 16 3.56 -17.99 -3.22
CA ALA A 16 3.93 -16.89 -2.33
C ALA A 16 5.40 -16.48 -2.52
N VAL A 17 6.32 -17.44 -2.57
CA VAL A 17 7.75 -17.20 -2.83
C VAL A 17 7.93 -16.51 -4.19
N GLN A 18 7.27 -17.00 -5.25
CA GLN A 18 7.37 -16.43 -6.59
C GLN A 18 6.88 -14.98 -6.65
N LEU A 19 5.81 -14.64 -5.92
CA LEU A 19 5.29 -13.28 -5.84
C LEU A 19 6.35 -12.32 -5.27
N LEU A 20 6.97 -12.66 -4.15
CA LEU A 20 7.99 -11.81 -3.52
C LEU A 20 9.28 -11.77 -4.35
N LEU A 21 9.70 -12.89 -4.91
CA LEU A 21 10.88 -12.97 -5.75
C LEU A 21 10.76 -12.06 -6.98
N THR A 22 9.58 -12.01 -7.63
CA THR A 22 9.30 -11.10 -8.74
C THR A 22 9.50 -9.64 -8.33
N LEU A 23 8.98 -9.22 -7.18
CA LEU A 23 9.16 -7.85 -6.69
C LEU A 23 10.63 -7.54 -6.42
N LYS A 24 11.36 -8.47 -5.78
CA LYS A 24 12.78 -8.31 -5.46
C LYS A 24 13.63 -8.19 -6.73
N MET A 25 13.42 -9.04 -7.74
CA MET A 25 14.22 -9.03 -8.97
C MET A 25 13.96 -7.78 -9.81
N VAL A 26 12.69 -7.34 -9.94
CA VAL A 26 12.37 -6.08 -10.63
C VAL A 26 12.97 -4.88 -9.90
N SER A 27 12.91 -4.85 -8.56
CA SER A 27 13.55 -3.80 -7.76
C SER A 27 15.05 -3.77 -7.97
N LEU A 28 15.72 -4.93 -7.90
CA LEU A 28 17.16 -5.03 -8.10
C LEU A 28 17.59 -4.54 -9.49
N ALA A 29 16.85 -4.91 -10.54
CA ALA A 29 17.12 -4.43 -11.90
C ALA A 29 17.03 -2.90 -11.98
N ASN A 30 16.03 -2.29 -11.32
CA ASN A 30 15.92 -0.83 -11.24
C ASN A 30 17.06 -0.20 -10.43
N GLU A 31 17.45 -0.79 -9.29
CA GLU A 31 18.58 -0.31 -8.48
C GLU A 31 19.91 -0.34 -9.27
N VAL A 32 20.13 -1.37 -10.07
CA VAL A 32 21.30 -1.46 -10.98
C VAL A 32 21.24 -0.39 -12.06
N GLN A 33 20.06 -0.12 -12.60
CA GLN A 33 19.88 0.95 -13.59
C GLN A 33 20.15 2.34 -12.98
N GLU A 34 19.69 2.58 -11.74
CA GLU A 34 19.95 3.81 -10.99
C GLU A 34 21.45 4.10 -10.84
N ILE A 35 22.28 3.07 -10.51
CA ILE A 35 23.74 3.22 -10.46
C ILE A 35 24.30 3.63 -11.83
N SER A 36 23.86 2.95 -12.89
CA SER A 36 24.37 3.21 -14.23
C SER A 36 24.06 4.65 -14.68
N GLN A 37 22.89 5.15 -14.29
CA GLN A 37 22.50 6.54 -14.55
C GLN A 37 23.30 7.54 -13.70
N ALA A 38 23.48 7.26 -12.41
CA ALA A 38 24.28 8.09 -11.50
C ALA A 38 25.73 8.20 -11.96
N LYS A 39 26.35 7.09 -12.38
CA LYS A 39 27.71 7.10 -12.94
C LYS A 39 27.85 7.96 -14.21
N LYS A 40 26.82 7.97 -15.06
CA LYS A 40 26.80 8.84 -16.25
C LYS A 40 26.68 10.32 -15.88
N GLN A 41 25.91 10.64 -14.82
CA GLN A 41 25.75 12.01 -14.34
C GLN A 41 27.00 12.52 -13.60
N ASP A 42 27.69 11.66 -12.82
CA ASP A 42 28.93 12.01 -12.12
C ASP A 42 30.10 12.33 -13.09
N VAL A 43 30.10 11.75 -14.27
CA VAL A 43 31.05 12.11 -15.34
C VAL A 43 30.82 13.55 -15.86
N THR A 44 29.58 14.08 -15.65
CA THR A 44 29.20 15.41 -16.13
C THR A 44 29.09 16.46 -15.03
N SER A 45 29.11 16.08 -13.74
CA SER A 45 29.04 17.01 -12.61
C SER A 45 30.06 16.68 -11.52
N PHE A 46 30.80 17.72 -11.08
CA PHE A 46 31.83 17.62 -10.04
C PHE A 46 31.26 17.55 -8.59
N THR A 47 30.00 17.36 -8.40
CA THR A 47 29.36 17.27 -7.08
C THR A 47 29.29 15.82 -6.59
N LYS A 48 30.23 15.44 -5.73
CA LYS A 48 30.31 14.16 -5.03
C LYS A 48 29.34 14.11 -3.84
N VAL A 49 28.05 13.98 -4.05
CA VAL A 49 27.13 13.54 -2.97
C VAL A 49 26.62 12.17 -3.34
N PRO A 50 26.96 11.08 -2.58
CA PRO A 50 26.37 9.78 -2.81
C PRO A 50 24.86 9.92 -2.69
N ALA A 51 24.12 9.59 -3.74
CA ALA A 51 22.66 9.63 -3.68
C ALA A 51 22.19 8.61 -2.65
N LEU A 52 21.42 9.08 -1.69
CA LEU A 52 20.87 8.27 -0.59
C LEU A 52 20.12 7.07 -1.17
N GLY A 53 20.45 5.87 -0.68
CA GLY A 53 19.76 4.65 -1.07
C GLY A 53 20.29 3.96 -2.34
N LEU A 54 21.35 4.46 -2.99
CA LEU A 54 22.02 3.74 -4.06
C LEU A 54 22.83 2.56 -3.51
N ILE A 55 22.87 1.46 -4.26
CA ILE A 55 23.74 0.32 -3.96
C ILE A 55 25.17 0.66 -4.40
N PRO A 56 26.22 0.17 -3.69
CA PRO A 56 27.60 0.55 -3.97
C PRO A 56 28.13 -0.01 -5.29
N SER A 57 27.67 -1.19 -5.67
CA SER A 57 28.09 -1.89 -6.89
C SER A 57 27.00 -2.83 -7.40
N VAL A 58 27.11 -3.25 -8.64
CA VAL A 58 26.26 -4.29 -9.24
C VAL A 58 26.55 -5.63 -8.55
N PRO A 59 25.56 -6.28 -7.94
CA PRO A 59 25.78 -7.57 -7.27
C PRO A 59 26.09 -8.68 -8.29
N GLY A 60 27.00 -9.58 -7.93
CA GLY A 60 27.21 -10.83 -8.65
C GLY A 60 26.08 -11.84 -8.43
N LEU A 61 26.15 -13.00 -9.09
CA LEU A 61 25.12 -14.03 -9.04
C LEU A 61 24.86 -14.54 -7.61
N GLY A 62 25.92 -14.83 -6.85
CA GLY A 62 25.81 -15.33 -5.47
C GLY A 62 25.02 -14.37 -4.56
N PRO A 63 25.46 -13.09 -4.40
CA PRO A 63 24.70 -12.09 -3.63
C PRO A 63 23.28 -11.88 -4.13
N THR A 64 23.03 -11.96 -5.44
CA THR A 64 21.67 -11.85 -6.01
C THR A 64 20.78 -13.01 -5.56
N LEU A 65 21.29 -14.24 -5.58
CA LEU A 65 20.57 -15.42 -5.09
C LEU A 65 20.33 -15.34 -3.58
N CYS A 66 21.35 -14.95 -2.79
CA CYS A 66 21.22 -14.76 -1.34
C CYS A 66 20.13 -13.72 -1.01
N TYR A 67 20.08 -12.60 -1.72
CA TYR A 67 19.01 -11.61 -1.55
C TYR A 67 17.65 -12.15 -1.97
N GLY A 68 17.56 -12.78 -3.14
CA GLY A 68 16.31 -13.32 -3.68
C GLY A 68 15.67 -14.30 -2.72
N TYR A 69 16.44 -15.26 -2.22
CA TYR A 69 15.98 -16.34 -1.35
C TYR A 69 16.24 -16.10 0.13
N CYS A 70 16.62 -14.88 0.55
CA CYS A 70 16.72 -14.53 1.95
C CYS A 70 15.41 -14.87 2.67
N TYR A 71 15.50 -15.66 3.74
CA TYR A 71 14.34 -16.17 4.49
C TYR A 71 13.50 -15.05 5.12
N VAL A 72 14.13 -13.91 5.42
CA VAL A 72 13.43 -12.72 5.93
C VAL A 72 12.51 -12.20 4.84
N GLY A 73 11.22 -12.16 5.12
CA GLY A 73 10.21 -11.63 4.20
C GLY A 73 9.89 -12.51 2.98
N LEU A 74 10.44 -13.75 2.86
CA LEU A 74 10.29 -14.57 1.67
C LEU A 74 8.86 -15.08 1.44
N MET A 75 8.11 -15.34 2.51
CA MET A 75 6.80 -15.99 2.43
C MET A 75 5.64 -15.03 2.19
N THR A 76 5.57 -13.97 2.98
CA THR A 76 4.41 -13.06 3.01
C THR A 76 4.81 -11.60 2.90
N GLY A 77 6.09 -11.31 2.69
CA GLY A 77 6.67 -9.98 2.85
C GLY A 77 7.13 -9.78 4.29
N PRO A 78 7.53 -8.56 4.66
CA PRO A 78 7.52 -7.34 3.83
C PRO A 78 8.46 -7.41 2.62
N PHE A 79 8.11 -6.66 1.56
CA PHE A 79 9.06 -6.38 0.49
C PHE A 79 10.10 -5.37 0.98
N TYR A 80 11.35 -5.52 0.53
CA TYR A 80 12.45 -4.60 0.79
C TYR A 80 13.43 -4.54 -0.38
N ARG A 81 14.14 -3.43 -0.50
CA ARG A 81 15.17 -3.22 -1.53
C ARG A 81 16.44 -3.99 -1.23
N TYR A 82 17.26 -4.22 -2.28
CA TYR A 82 18.59 -4.82 -2.11
C TYR A 82 19.49 -3.95 -1.21
N ARG A 83 19.38 -2.63 -1.29
CA ARG A 83 20.09 -1.72 -0.38
C ARG A 83 19.79 -1.99 1.09
N THR A 84 18.51 -2.17 1.47
CA THR A 84 18.12 -2.50 2.86
C THR A 84 18.72 -3.84 3.32
N TYR A 85 18.80 -4.82 2.40
CA TYR A 85 19.45 -6.10 2.66
C TYR A 85 20.94 -5.95 2.92
N LEU A 86 21.65 -5.12 2.13
CA LEU A 86 23.07 -4.84 2.33
C LEU A 86 23.33 -4.11 3.65
N ASP A 87 22.53 -3.09 3.97
CA ASP A 87 22.65 -2.33 5.21
C ASP A 87 22.52 -3.25 6.43
N TRP A 88 21.59 -4.21 6.38
CA TRP A 88 21.46 -5.23 7.42
C TRP A 88 22.67 -6.15 7.52
N LEU A 89 23.23 -6.63 6.42
CA LEU A 89 24.41 -7.49 6.42
C LEU A 89 25.67 -6.77 6.91
N GLN A 90 25.74 -5.47 6.68
CA GLN A 90 26.89 -4.62 7.06
C GLN A 90 26.76 -4.05 8.48
N GLN A 91 25.68 -4.35 9.18
CA GLN A 91 25.46 -3.90 10.55
C GLN A 91 26.53 -4.50 11.50
N PRO A 92 27.35 -3.67 12.17
CA PRO A 92 28.47 -4.16 12.96
C PRO A 92 28.00 -4.92 14.19
N ASP A 93 26.91 -4.51 14.82
CA ASP A 93 26.33 -5.16 16.00
C ASP A 93 24.81 -5.06 15.98
N SER A 94 24.17 -6.13 15.56
CA SER A 94 22.70 -6.25 15.56
C SER A 94 22.12 -6.39 16.97
N GLN A 95 22.92 -6.82 17.97
CA GLN A 95 22.45 -7.00 19.35
C GLN A 95 22.31 -5.65 20.09
N ALA A 96 23.06 -4.64 19.66
CA ALA A 96 22.94 -3.28 20.19
C ALA A 96 21.63 -2.59 19.77
N ILE A 97 20.91 -3.12 18.78
CA ILE A 97 19.66 -2.53 18.30
C ILE A 97 18.49 -2.99 19.18
N PRO A 98 17.74 -2.07 19.80
CA PRO A 98 16.64 -2.41 20.69
C PRO A 98 15.46 -2.99 19.88
N SER A 99 15.31 -4.33 19.91
CA SER A 99 14.26 -5.05 19.17
C SER A 99 13.08 -5.48 20.05
N TRP A 100 13.29 -5.68 21.35
CA TRP A 100 12.29 -6.29 22.24
C TRP A 100 10.97 -5.50 22.34
N ARG A 101 11.05 -4.18 22.58
CA ARG A 101 9.84 -3.35 22.70
C ARG A 101 9.04 -3.30 21.40
N PRO A 102 9.64 -3.01 20.22
CA PRO A 102 8.96 -3.07 18.95
C PRO A 102 8.37 -4.44 18.63
N LEU A 103 9.11 -5.52 18.94
CA LEU A 103 8.64 -6.89 18.76
C LEU A 103 7.38 -7.16 19.59
N LEU A 104 7.40 -6.86 20.87
CA LEU A 104 6.25 -7.09 21.77
C LEU A 104 5.03 -6.24 21.34
N ALA A 105 5.25 -5.01 20.91
CA ALA A 105 4.18 -4.12 20.42
C ALA A 105 3.45 -4.72 19.22
N ARG A 106 4.14 -5.45 18.33
CA ARG A 106 3.53 -6.18 17.20
C ARG A 106 2.95 -7.53 17.64
N ALA A 107 3.72 -8.32 18.35
CA ALA A 107 3.37 -9.69 18.72
C ALA A 107 2.09 -9.79 19.57
N ARG A 108 1.83 -8.84 20.47
CA ARG A 108 0.61 -8.81 21.30
C ARG A 108 -0.68 -8.75 20.50
N LEU A 109 -0.65 -8.24 19.26
CA LEU A 109 -1.81 -8.12 18.39
C LEU A 109 -2.13 -9.43 17.65
N VAL A 110 -1.13 -10.29 17.46
CA VAL A 110 -1.25 -11.53 16.70
C VAL A 110 -2.33 -12.47 17.27
N PRO A 111 -2.33 -12.82 18.58
CA PRO A 111 -3.37 -13.69 19.13
C PRO A 111 -4.78 -13.09 19.05
N VAL A 112 -4.89 -11.78 19.18
CA VAL A 112 -6.20 -11.09 19.09
C VAL A 112 -6.77 -11.26 17.68
N TYR A 113 -6.02 -10.88 16.65
CA TYR A 113 -6.48 -11.04 15.27
C TYR A 113 -6.61 -12.51 14.86
N GLY A 114 -5.80 -13.42 15.44
CA GLY A 114 -5.91 -14.86 15.23
C GLY A 114 -7.24 -15.42 15.73
N LEU A 115 -7.64 -15.07 16.94
CA LEU A 115 -8.93 -15.50 17.52
C LEU A 115 -10.11 -14.91 16.74
N LEU A 116 -10.04 -13.63 16.36
CA LEU A 116 -11.05 -12.98 15.53
C LEU A 116 -11.16 -13.65 14.15
N PHE A 117 -10.04 -14.01 13.53
CA PHE A 117 -10.02 -14.76 12.28
C PHE A 117 -10.72 -16.11 12.41
N LEU A 118 -10.32 -16.92 13.40
CA LEU A 118 -10.85 -18.27 13.58
C LEU A 118 -12.35 -18.25 13.89
N GLY A 119 -12.77 -17.38 14.81
CA GLY A 119 -14.18 -17.26 15.19
C GLY A 119 -15.07 -16.77 14.04
N ALA A 120 -14.64 -15.73 13.33
CA ALA A 120 -15.41 -15.21 12.20
C ALA A 120 -15.43 -16.16 11.00
N ALA A 121 -14.31 -16.86 10.71
CA ALA A 121 -14.24 -17.84 9.61
C ALA A 121 -15.14 -19.06 9.89
N TRP A 122 -15.27 -19.47 11.16
CA TRP A 122 -16.17 -20.54 11.55
C TRP A 122 -17.66 -20.13 11.42
N LEU A 123 -18.00 -18.89 11.81
CA LEU A 123 -19.37 -18.39 11.74
C LEU A 123 -19.83 -18.05 10.31
N PHE A 124 -18.91 -17.58 9.45
CA PHE A 124 -19.22 -17.08 8.13
C PHE A 124 -18.34 -17.76 7.04
N PRO A 125 -18.60 -19.03 6.72
CA PRO A 125 -17.83 -19.75 5.73
C PRO A 125 -18.04 -19.16 4.32
N LEU A 126 -16.96 -18.98 3.55
CA LEU A 126 -17.01 -18.45 2.19
C LEU A 126 -17.84 -19.35 1.24
N ASP A 127 -17.80 -20.67 1.42
CA ASP A 127 -18.50 -21.60 0.54
C ASP A 127 -20.03 -21.48 0.63
N TYR A 128 -20.56 -20.92 1.72
CA TYR A 128 -21.99 -20.63 1.81
C TYR A 128 -22.44 -19.65 0.72
N VAL A 129 -21.61 -18.69 0.32
CA VAL A 129 -21.92 -17.73 -0.77
C VAL A 129 -22.14 -18.39 -2.12
N ARG A 130 -21.63 -19.62 -2.30
CA ARG A 130 -21.78 -20.41 -3.55
C ARG A 130 -23.03 -21.27 -3.57
N SER A 131 -23.77 -21.34 -2.45
CA SER A 131 -24.94 -22.19 -2.31
C SER A 131 -26.22 -21.53 -2.84
N GLU A 132 -27.17 -22.35 -3.30
CA GLU A 132 -28.51 -21.89 -3.68
C GLU A 132 -29.28 -21.30 -2.48
N ALA A 133 -29.02 -21.82 -1.26
CA ALA A 133 -29.58 -21.28 -0.04
C ALA A 133 -29.20 -19.83 0.22
N PHE A 134 -28.01 -19.40 -0.24
CA PHE A 134 -27.60 -18.00 -0.16
C PHE A 134 -28.36 -17.13 -1.15
N ASP A 135 -28.59 -17.58 -2.36
CA ASP A 135 -29.32 -16.83 -3.38
C ASP A 135 -30.79 -16.61 -3.00
N ALA A 136 -31.38 -17.55 -2.25
CA ALA A 136 -32.73 -17.43 -1.71
C ALA A 136 -32.87 -16.40 -0.55
N ARG A 137 -31.75 -15.91 0.00
CA ARG A 137 -31.77 -14.91 1.10
C ARG A 137 -32.21 -13.54 0.60
N ALA A 138 -32.84 -12.79 1.49
CA ALA A 138 -33.22 -11.39 1.23
C ALA A 138 -31.99 -10.51 0.94
N LEU A 139 -32.16 -9.47 0.12
CA LEU A 139 -31.09 -8.54 -0.25
C LEU A 139 -30.30 -7.97 0.94
N PRO A 140 -30.92 -7.54 2.08
CA PRO A 140 -30.15 -7.05 3.22
C PRO A 140 -29.16 -8.07 3.78
N PHE A 141 -29.54 -9.35 3.80
CA PHE A 141 -28.66 -10.42 4.26
C PHE A 141 -27.48 -10.62 3.27
N ARG A 142 -27.74 -10.61 1.97
CA ARG A 142 -26.69 -10.74 0.94
C ARG A 142 -25.70 -9.59 0.99
N LEU A 143 -26.17 -8.35 1.22
CA LEU A 143 -25.34 -7.18 1.46
C LEU A 143 -24.55 -7.26 2.78
N PHE A 144 -25.19 -7.78 3.83
CA PHE A 144 -24.50 -7.98 5.10
C PHE A 144 -23.37 -8.99 5.00
N TYR A 145 -23.57 -10.09 4.27
CA TYR A 145 -22.64 -11.22 4.29
C TYR A 145 -21.23 -10.91 3.73
N MET A 146 -21.11 -9.91 2.84
CA MET A 146 -19.78 -9.47 2.37
C MET A 146 -18.94 -8.83 3.49
N VAL A 147 -19.57 -8.28 4.54
CA VAL A 147 -18.88 -7.64 5.67
C VAL A 147 -18.03 -8.65 6.46
N PRO A 148 -18.63 -9.74 7.01
CA PRO A 148 -17.83 -10.76 7.71
C PRO A 148 -16.83 -11.47 6.78
N ILE A 149 -17.11 -11.65 5.50
CA ILE A 149 -16.13 -12.23 4.55
C ILE A 149 -14.89 -11.33 4.43
N PHE A 150 -15.07 -10.04 4.26
CA PHE A 150 -13.94 -9.10 4.23
C PHE A 150 -13.25 -8.98 5.60
N PHE A 151 -14.01 -9.08 6.69
CA PHE A 151 -13.43 -9.11 8.04
C PHE A 151 -12.51 -10.33 8.20
N VAL A 152 -12.95 -11.54 7.85
CA VAL A 152 -12.14 -12.77 7.87
C VAL A 152 -10.89 -12.60 7.01
N PHE A 153 -11.04 -12.04 5.80
CA PHE A 153 -9.94 -11.78 4.90
C PHE A 153 -8.89 -10.87 5.53
N ARG A 154 -9.30 -9.74 6.13
CA ARG A 154 -8.38 -8.80 6.80
C ARG A 154 -7.69 -9.42 7.99
N MET A 155 -8.42 -10.07 8.89
CA MET A 155 -7.87 -10.68 10.10
C MET A 155 -6.78 -11.69 9.76
N ARG A 156 -6.98 -12.51 8.73
CA ARG A 156 -5.97 -13.45 8.23
C ARG A 156 -4.69 -12.75 7.80
N PHE A 157 -4.80 -11.67 7.03
CA PHE A 157 -3.63 -10.92 6.58
C PHE A 157 -2.95 -10.13 7.69
N TYR A 158 -3.73 -9.59 8.65
CA TYR A 158 -3.16 -8.93 9.82
C TYR A 158 -2.27 -9.89 10.62
N VAL A 159 -2.75 -11.10 10.89
CA VAL A 159 -1.92 -12.14 11.54
C VAL A 159 -0.66 -12.43 10.72
N ALA A 160 -0.81 -12.72 9.43
CA ALA A 160 0.32 -13.11 8.58
C ALA A 160 1.39 -12.01 8.51
N TRP A 161 1.00 -10.75 8.29
CA TRP A 161 1.95 -9.65 8.16
C TRP A 161 2.55 -9.22 9.49
N LEU A 162 1.78 -9.20 10.57
CA LEU A 162 2.34 -8.92 11.91
C LEU A 162 3.35 -9.99 12.32
N CYS A 163 3.09 -11.27 12.06
CA CYS A 163 4.08 -12.33 12.28
C CYS A 163 5.35 -12.13 11.44
N ALA A 164 5.19 -11.74 10.17
CA ALA A 164 6.33 -11.47 9.30
C ALA A 164 7.15 -10.25 9.75
N GLU A 165 6.48 -9.16 10.20
CA GLU A 165 7.14 -8.02 10.83
C GLU A 165 7.88 -8.41 12.10
N CYS A 166 7.28 -9.25 12.95
CA CYS A 166 7.93 -9.79 14.14
C CYS A 166 9.22 -10.57 13.79
N GLY A 167 9.19 -11.37 12.73
CA GLY A 167 10.38 -12.09 12.25
C GLY A 167 11.49 -11.13 11.79
N CYS A 168 11.13 -10.05 11.09
CA CYS A 168 12.09 -9.01 10.70
C CYS A 168 12.69 -8.30 11.92
N ILE A 169 11.85 -7.89 12.88
CA ILE A 169 12.29 -7.19 14.10
C ILE A 169 13.21 -8.08 14.94
N ALA A 170 12.87 -9.37 15.09
CA ALA A 170 13.71 -10.34 15.83
C ALA A 170 15.10 -10.50 15.20
N ALA A 171 15.20 -10.35 13.87
CA ALA A 171 16.47 -10.35 13.15
C ALA A 171 17.17 -8.99 13.11
N ALA A 172 16.66 -7.96 13.78
CA ALA A 172 17.07 -6.55 13.64
C ALA A 172 17.07 -6.06 12.18
N PHE A 173 16.25 -6.70 11.31
CA PHE A 173 16.19 -6.42 9.90
C PHE A 173 15.34 -5.16 9.64
N GLY A 174 15.88 -4.23 8.85
CA GLY A 174 15.16 -3.00 8.48
C GLY A 174 15.10 -1.96 9.60
N ALA A 175 15.90 -2.12 10.65
CA ALA A 175 16.10 -1.13 11.70
C ALA A 175 16.96 0.02 11.18
N TYR A 176 16.46 1.25 11.32
CA TYR A 176 17.21 2.46 11.03
C TYR A 176 17.02 3.47 12.16
N PRO A 177 17.99 4.37 12.35
CA PRO A 177 17.78 5.50 13.25
C PRO A 177 16.55 6.30 12.85
N THR A 178 15.72 6.71 13.79
CA THR A 178 14.49 7.50 13.55
C THR A 178 14.75 8.76 12.72
N ALA A 179 15.94 9.36 12.88
CA ALA A 179 16.39 10.52 12.12
C ALA A 179 16.48 10.23 10.59
N ALA A 180 16.64 8.97 10.20
CA ALA A 180 16.70 8.57 8.79
C ALA A 180 15.34 8.63 8.08
N ARG A 181 14.23 8.83 8.80
CA ARG A 181 12.86 8.98 8.27
C ARG A 181 12.51 7.89 7.26
N SER A 182 12.67 6.63 7.68
CA SER A 182 12.47 5.47 6.81
C SER A 182 11.02 5.37 6.32
N ARG A 183 10.87 4.80 5.11
CA ARG A 183 9.55 4.54 4.51
C ARG A 183 9.36 3.04 4.28
N PRO A 184 8.15 2.52 4.49
CA PRO A 184 7.81 1.12 4.20
C PRO A 184 8.25 0.71 2.79
N GLY A 185 9.06 -0.34 2.67
CA GLY A 185 9.60 -0.86 1.41
C GLY A 185 10.69 -0.01 0.76
N GLY A 186 10.75 1.30 1.06
CA GLY A 186 11.68 2.24 0.44
C GLY A 186 13.02 2.39 1.16
N GLY A 187 13.03 2.16 2.47
CA GLY A 187 14.19 2.43 3.32
C GLY A 187 14.34 3.90 3.72
N PRO A 188 15.55 4.31 4.17
CA PRO A 188 15.82 5.66 4.65
C PRO A 188 15.63 6.73 3.57
N THR A 189 15.13 7.90 3.96
CA THR A 189 14.91 9.06 3.08
C THR A 189 15.74 10.28 3.47
N ALA A 190 16.40 10.27 4.62
CA ALA A 190 17.31 11.31 5.08
C ALA A 190 18.66 10.70 5.47
N HIS A 191 19.75 11.46 5.25
CA HIS A 191 21.05 11.08 5.75
C HIS A 191 21.04 11.10 7.28
N CYS A 192 21.51 10.01 7.88
CA CYS A 192 21.82 9.98 9.29
C CYS A 192 23.34 10.20 9.43
N PRO A 193 23.82 11.15 10.24
CA PRO A 193 25.23 11.25 10.56
C PRO A 193 25.71 9.89 11.09
N SER A 194 26.86 9.42 10.60
CA SER A 194 27.48 8.19 11.10
C SER A 194 27.65 8.30 12.62
N THR A 195 27.40 7.23 13.34
CA THR A 195 27.58 7.14 14.80
C THR A 195 29.01 7.41 15.23
N GLU A 196 29.98 7.45 14.32
CA GLU A 196 31.38 7.81 14.55
C GLU A 196 31.59 9.33 14.82
N GLU A 197 30.62 10.18 14.43
CA GLU A 197 30.69 11.64 14.67
C GLU A 197 29.87 12.08 15.91
N GLY A 198 29.35 11.14 16.70
CA GLY A 198 28.64 11.43 17.95
C GLY A 198 29.58 12.09 18.96
N ALA A 199 29.28 13.33 19.35
CA ALA A 199 30.01 14.01 20.42
C ALA A 199 30.08 13.11 21.67
N PRO A 200 31.20 13.07 22.42
CA PRO A 200 31.31 12.32 23.66
C PRO A 200 30.13 12.68 24.59
N GLY A 201 29.29 11.69 24.96
CA GLY A 201 28.09 11.89 25.77
C GLY A 201 26.77 11.99 25.02
N ALA A 202 26.73 11.86 23.69
CA ALA A 202 25.48 11.77 22.95
C ALA A 202 24.67 10.51 23.33
N ALA A 203 23.37 10.65 23.54
CA ALA A 203 22.48 9.53 23.77
C ALA A 203 22.50 8.56 22.58
N PRO A 204 22.40 7.23 22.82
CA PRO A 204 22.34 6.26 21.73
C PRO A 204 21.17 6.57 20.79
N PRO A 205 21.33 6.36 19.47
CA PRO A 205 20.29 6.69 18.52
C PRO A 205 19.03 5.83 18.78
N GLU A 206 17.87 6.46 18.70
CA GLU A 206 16.59 5.74 18.71
C GLU A 206 16.37 5.10 17.36
N TYR A 207 15.99 3.81 17.36
CA TYR A 207 15.73 3.04 16.14
C TYR A 207 14.25 2.82 15.93
N ASP A 208 13.82 2.86 14.66
CA ASP A 208 12.50 2.41 14.22
C ASP A 208 12.58 1.24 13.23
N TYR A 209 11.43 0.65 12.94
CA TYR A 209 11.26 -0.45 11.99
C TYR A 209 10.23 -0.08 10.91
N GLU A 210 10.14 1.21 10.55
CA GLU A 210 9.19 1.68 9.53
C GLU A 210 9.47 1.09 8.14
N THR A 211 10.73 0.76 7.85
CA THR A 211 11.12 0.14 6.56
C THR A 211 10.38 -1.16 6.28
N ILE A 212 10.13 -1.97 7.32
CA ILE A 212 9.48 -3.28 7.19
C ILE A 212 8.02 -3.28 7.62
N LYS A 213 7.45 -2.14 7.95
CA LYS A 213 6.04 -2.00 8.31
C LYS A 213 5.18 -2.31 7.09
N ASN A 214 4.43 -3.39 7.14
CA ASN A 214 3.63 -3.88 6.01
C ASN A 214 2.13 -3.64 6.19
N ILE A 215 1.68 -3.49 7.43
CA ILE A 215 0.29 -3.28 7.76
C ILE A 215 0.11 -2.26 8.89
N ASP A 216 -0.88 -1.41 8.74
CA ASP A 216 -1.44 -0.60 9.81
C ASP A 216 -2.93 -0.95 9.96
N PRO A 217 -3.31 -1.86 10.88
CA PRO A 217 -4.68 -2.28 11.04
C PRO A 217 -5.64 -1.13 11.38
N TYR A 218 -5.20 -0.23 12.26
CA TYR A 218 -6.02 0.93 12.65
C TYR A 218 -6.25 1.88 11.47
N GLY A 219 -5.18 2.24 10.76
CA GLY A 219 -5.26 3.08 9.57
C GLY A 219 -6.12 2.44 8.47
N THR A 220 -6.00 1.13 8.22
CA THR A 220 -6.81 0.41 7.24
C THR A 220 -8.29 0.45 7.58
N ASP A 221 -8.65 0.17 8.84
CA ASP A 221 -10.05 0.03 9.26
C ASP A 221 -10.75 1.38 9.44
N PHE A 222 -10.07 2.38 10.00
CA PHE A 222 -10.70 3.61 10.46
C PHE A 222 -10.40 4.85 9.61
N CYS A 223 -9.49 4.80 8.64
CA CYS A 223 -9.33 5.92 7.72
C CYS A 223 -10.60 6.16 6.90
N VAL A 224 -10.84 7.39 6.53
CA VAL A 224 -12.08 7.81 5.86
C VAL A 224 -12.04 7.55 4.35
N ARG A 225 -10.91 7.79 3.71
CA ARG A 225 -10.77 7.75 2.24
C ARG A 225 -10.36 6.38 1.71
N VAL A 226 -10.87 5.99 0.55
CA VAL A 226 -10.45 4.78 -0.18
C VAL A 226 -8.94 4.79 -0.43
N ARG A 227 -8.42 5.93 -0.91
CA ARG A 227 -6.99 6.07 -1.18
C ARG A 227 -6.10 5.82 0.04
N ASP A 228 -6.51 6.30 1.21
CA ASP A 228 -5.72 6.19 2.43
C ASP A 228 -5.75 4.75 2.98
N GLY A 229 -6.90 4.08 2.92
CA GLY A 229 -6.99 2.66 3.30
C GLY A 229 -6.08 1.76 2.48
N MET A 230 -5.93 2.06 1.18
CA MET A 230 -4.97 1.34 0.33
C MET A 230 -3.51 1.57 0.76
N ARG A 231 -3.16 2.75 1.29
CA ARG A 231 -1.81 3.06 1.76
C ARG A 231 -1.42 2.32 3.03
N TYR A 232 -2.39 2.02 3.90
CA TYR A 232 -2.17 1.28 5.15
C TYR A 232 -2.16 -0.23 4.97
N TRP A 233 -2.56 -0.73 3.80
CA TRP A 233 -2.63 -2.13 3.44
C TRP A 233 -1.46 -2.55 2.58
N ASN A 234 -0.72 -3.62 2.96
CA ASN A 234 0.44 -4.13 2.22
C ASN A 234 1.43 -3.02 1.84
N MET A 235 1.80 -2.21 2.83
CA MET A 235 2.44 -0.90 2.65
C MET A 235 3.73 -0.98 1.83
N THR A 236 4.52 -2.04 2.00
CA THR A 236 5.78 -2.21 1.28
C THR A 236 5.55 -2.50 -0.21
N VAL A 237 4.52 -3.27 -0.55
CA VAL A 237 4.11 -3.53 -1.93
C VAL A 237 3.44 -2.30 -2.54
N GLN A 238 2.66 -1.54 -1.76
CA GLN A 238 2.11 -0.25 -2.23
C GLN A 238 3.23 0.73 -2.60
N TRP A 239 4.29 0.78 -1.81
CA TRP A 239 5.48 1.57 -2.16
C TRP A 239 6.09 1.09 -3.49
N TRP A 240 6.25 -0.23 -3.66
CA TRP A 240 6.79 -0.83 -4.87
C TRP A 240 5.95 -0.50 -6.10
N LEU A 241 4.63 -0.68 -6.02
CA LEU A 241 3.69 -0.34 -7.09
C LEU A 241 3.75 1.15 -7.43
N ALA A 242 3.82 2.02 -6.43
CA ALA A 242 3.93 3.45 -6.64
C ALA A 242 5.24 3.83 -7.34
N GLN A 243 6.35 3.23 -6.93
CA GLN A 243 7.68 3.58 -7.42
C GLN A 243 7.92 3.05 -8.85
N TYR A 244 7.62 1.78 -9.09
CA TYR A 244 8.02 1.11 -10.33
C TYR A 244 6.90 1.06 -11.38
N ILE A 245 5.64 1.08 -10.99
CA ILE A 245 4.51 0.96 -11.91
C ILE A 245 3.80 2.30 -12.11
N TYR A 246 3.32 2.92 -11.01
CA TYR A 246 2.51 4.13 -11.11
C TYR A 246 3.30 5.32 -11.66
N LYS A 247 4.53 5.55 -11.18
CA LYS A 247 5.38 6.66 -11.67
C LYS A 247 5.78 6.49 -13.14
N ASN A 248 5.95 5.26 -13.59
CA ASN A 248 6.36 4.91 -14.95
C ASN A 248 5.16 4.58 -15.87
N ALA A 249 3.92 4.76 -15.42
CA ALA A 249 2.75 4.50 -16.24
C ALA A 249 2.71 5.41 -17.48
N PRO A 250 2.40 4.87 -18.69
CA PRO A 250 2.44 5.62 -19.96
C PRO A 250 1.26 6.58 -20.13
N PHE A 251 0.59 6.94 -19.06
CA PHE A 251 -0.62 7.77 -19.05
C PHE A 251 -0.39 9.04 -18.22
N ARG A 252 -1.05 10.15 -18.63
CA ARG A 252 -1.04 11.41 -17.89
C ARG A 252 -2.17 11.49 -16.85
N SER A 253 -3.33 10.91 -17.16
CA SER A 253 -4.51 10.95 -16.30
C SER A 253 -4.27 10.12 -15.02
N TYR A 254 -4.64 10.68 -13.87
CA TYR A 254 -4.62 9.98 -12.57
C TYR A 254 -5.41 8.66 -12.60
N VAL A 255 -6.61 8.67 -13.17
CA VAL A 255 -7.48 7.48 -13.25
C VAL A 255 -6.84 6.39 -14.12
N MET A 256 -6.27 6.78 -15.28
CA MET A 256 -5.60 5.82 -16.17
C MET A 256 -4.33 5.24 -15.55
N ARG A 257 -3.54 6.06 -14.84
CA ARG A 257 -2.36 5.58 -14.10
C ARG A 257 -2.76 4.62 -12.98
N SER A 258 -3.83 4.94 -12.23
CA SER A 258 -4.38 4.05 -11.21
C SER A 258 -4.91 2.76 -11.83
N GLY A 259 -5.64 2.83 -12.94
CA GLY A 259 -6.13 1.66 -13.68
C GLY A 259 -5.00 0.75 -14.15
N TRP A 260 -3.95 1.33 -14.73
CA TRP A 260 -2.74 0.60 -15.13
C TRP A 260 -2.06 -0.10 -13.94
N THR A 261 -1.91 0.63 -12.83
CA THR A 261 -1.30 0.09 -11.63
C THR A 261 -2.11 -1.07 -11.06
N MET A 262 -3.43 -0.94 -11.03
CA MET A 262 -4.32 -2.01 -10.56
C MET A 262 -4.35 -3.21 -11.51
N LEU A 263 -4.25 -3.00 -12.82
CA LEU A 263 -4.13 -4.07 -13.80
C LEU A 263 -2.85 -4.89 -13.57
N ILE A 264 -1.70 -4.22 -13.42
CA ILE A 264 -0.43 -4.89 -13.14
C ILE A 264 -0.45 -5.58 -11.77
N SER A 265 -1.09 -4.97 -10.75
CA SER A 265 -1.27 -5.58 -9.44
C SER A 265 -2.13 -6.86 -9.52
N ALA A 266 -3.23 -6.84 -10.29
CA ALA A 266 -4.06 -8.01 -10.52
C ALA A 266 -3.27 -9.13 -11.22
N TYR A 267 -2.50 -8.79 -12.26
CA TYR A 267 -1.63 -9.73 -12.97
C TYR A 267 -0.57 -10.36 -12.06
N TRP A 268 0.04 -9.55 -11.18
CA TRP A 268 0.99 -10.04 -10.18
C TRP A 268 0.35 -11.05 -9.22
N HIS A 269 -0.91 -10.86 -8.80
CA HIS A 269 -1.63 -11.82 -7.97
C HIS A 269 -1.98 -13.12 -8.70
N GLY A 270 -2.11 -13.09 -10.04
CA GLY A 270 -2.38 -14.26 -10.89
C GLY A 270 -3.44 -14.01 -11.97
N LEU A 271 -3.70 -15.04 -12.76
CA LEU A 271 -4.60 -14.95 -13.91
C LEU A 271 -6.08 -15.23 -13.57
N HIS A 272 -6.46 -15.20 -12.30
CA HIS A 272 -7.85 -15.41 -11.89
C HIS A 272 -8.72 -14.20 -12.24
N PRO A 273 -9.82 -14.35 -13.00
CA PRO A 273 -10.66 -13.23 -13.42
C PRO A 273 -11.18 -12.36 -12.25
N GLY A 274 -11.48 -12.97 -11.11
CA GLY A 274 -11.95 -12.27 -9.93
C GLY A 274 -10.95 -11.22 -9.41
N TYR A 275 -9.64 -11.42 -9.57
CA TYR A 275 -8.63 -10.42 -9.22
C TYR A 275 -8.76 -9.17 -10.09
N TYR A 276 -8.90 -9.35 -11.41
CA TYR A 276 -9.05 -8.22 -12.35
C TYR A 276 -10.34 -7.46 -12.08
N LEU A 277 -11.44 -8.15 -11.85
CA LEU A 277 -12.72 -7.53 -11.52
C LEU A 277 -12.59 -6.68 -10.24
N SER A 278 -12.02 -7.23 -9.16
CA SER A 278 -11.82 -6.53 -7.89
C SER A 278 -10.91 -5.32 -8.03
N PHE A 279 -9.72 -5.51 -8.60
CA PHE A 279 -8.73 -4.45 -8.70
C PHE A 279 -9.15 -3.33 -9.65
N LEU A 280 -9.82 -3.64 -10.78
CA LEU A 280 -10.28 -2.63 -11.73
C LEU A 280 -11.52 -1.85 -11.23
N THR A 281 -12.19 -2.30 -10.18
CA THR A 281 -13.23 -1.52 -9.49
C THR A 281 -12.61 -0.38 -8.65
N ILE A 282 -11.36 -0.53 -8.16
CA ILE A 282 -10.68 0.49 -7.34
C ILE A 282 -10.53 1.83 -8.06
N PRO A 283 -10.03 1.93 -9.30
CA PRO A 283 -9.94 3.20 -10.03
C PRO A 283 -11.29 3.92 -10.19
N LEU A 284 -12.40 3.18 -10.34
CA LEU A 284 -13.74 3.76 -10.38
C LEU A 284 -14.09 4.39 -9.02
N CYS A 285 -13.86 3.70 -7.92
CA CYS A 285 -14.09 4.24 -6.57
C CYS A 285 -13.22 5.47 -6.30
N LEU A 286 -11.94 5.45 -6.68
CA LEU A 286 -11.01 6.58 -6.55
C LEU A 286 -11.45 7.78 -7.39
N ALA A 287 -11.95 7.56 -8.61
CA ALA A 287 -12.47 8.61 -9.48
C ALA A 287 -13.74 9.24 -8.91
N ALA A 288 -14.64 8.41 -8.35
CA ALA A 288 -15.86 8.86 -7.70
C ALA A 288 -15.57 9.69 -6.45
N GLU A 289 -14.69 9.18 -5.58
CA GLU A 289 -14.22 9.88 -4.37
C GLU A 289 -13.61 11.25 -4.72
N GLY A 290 -12.66 11.28 -5.66
CA GLY A 290 -11.99 12.50 -6.07
C GLY A 290 -12.91 13.52 -6.73
N ALA A 291 -13.87 13.08 -7.54
CA ALA A 291 -14.85 13.97 -8.19
C ALA A 291 -15.81 14.59 -7.17
N LEU A 292 -16.30 13.77 -6.22
CA LEU A 292 -17.20 14.25 -5.16
C LEU A 292 -16.49 15.23 -4.23
N GLU A 293 -15.28 14.93 -3.78
CA GLU A 293 -14.47 15.83 -2.95
C GLU A 293 -14.20 17.16 -3.67
N ALA A 294 -13.85 17.12 -4.96
CA ALA A 294 -13.62 18.33 -5.75
C ALA A 294 -14.90 19.19 -5.90
N GLY A 295 -16.05 18.55 -6.15
CA GLY A 295 -17.34 19.22 -6.25
C GLY A 295 -17.77 19.87 -4.92
N LEU A 296 -17.61 19.17 -3.81
CA LEU A 296 -17.94 19.68 -2.46
C LEU A 296 -17.02 20.83 -2.04
N ARG A 297 -15.73 20.76 -2.37
CA ARG A 297 -14.79 21.89 -2.15
C ARG A 297 -15.20 23.12 -2.94
N GLY A 298 -15.58 22.95 -4.17
CA GLY A 298 -16.06 24.03 -5.01
C GLY A 298 -17.26 24.79 -4.41
N ARG A 299 -18.13 24.11 -3.66
CA ARG A 299 -19.28 24.72 -2.97
C ARG A 299 -18.90 25.47 -1.68
N ARG A 300 -17.87 25.05 -0.98
CA ARG A 300 -17.48 25.61 0.33
C ARG A 300 -16.57 26.84 0.24
N GLY A 301 -16.08 27.18 -0.95
CA GLY A 301 -15.11 28.28 -1.13
C GLY A 301 -13.72 27.95 -0.56
N ALA A 302 -12.86 28.96 -0.39
CA ALA A 302 -11.46 28.83 0.01
C ALA A 302 -11.25 28.64 1.54
N ALA A 303 -12.25 28.15 2.29
CA ALA A 303 -12.07 27.85 3.70
C ALA A 303 -11.05 26.69 3.88
N PRO A 304 -10.17 26.73 4.92
CA PRO A 304 -9.28 25.63 5.23
C PRO A 304 -10.08 24.35 5.37
N GLU A 305 -9.60 23.23 4.77
CA GLU A 305 -10.26 21.94 4.95
C GLU A 305 -10.22 21.58 6.45
N PRO A 306 -11.38 21.34 7.10
CA PRO A 306 -11.36 20.59 8.34
C PRO A 306 -10.78 19.21 8.03
N GLU A 307 -9.93 18.71 8.91
CA GLU A 307 -9.44 17.33 8.78
C GLU A 307 -10.64 16.40 8.55
N PRO A 308 -10.57 15.48 7.56
CA PRO A 308 -11.72 14.66 7.17
C PRO A 308 -12.33 13.90 8.35
N GLU A 309 -11.53 13.59 9.36
CA GLU A 309 -11.95 12.89 10.59
C GLU A 309 -12.91 13.69 11.48
N ARG A 310 -12.98 15.02 11.32
CA ARG A 310 -13.81 15.91 12.16
C ARG A 310 -15.07 16.42 11.48
N SER A 311 -15.33 16.04 10.24
CA SER A 311 -16.53 16.48 9.53
C SER A 311 -17.71 15.54 9.81
N GLY A 312 -18.91 16.08 9.96
CA GLY A 312 -20.14 15.26 10.15
C GLY A 312 -20.42 14.26 9.02
N GLY A 313 -19.79 14.44 7.83
CA GLY A 313 -19.84 13.50 6.72
C GLY A 313 -18.77 12.39 6.76
N ALA A 314 -17.80 12.46 7.67
CA ALA A 314 -16.70 11.52 7.74
C ALA A 314 -17.17 10.08 8.01
N TRP A 315 -18.16 9.93 8.90
CA TRP A 315 -18.72 8.62 9.23
C TRP A 315 -19.39 7.96 8.01
N LEU A 316 -20.18 8.71 7.25
CA LEU A 316 -20.83 8.21 6.04
C LEU A 316 -19.79 7.84 4.98
N HIS A 317 -18.77 8.67 4.80
CA HIS A 317 -17.68 8.40 3.85
C HIS A 317 -16.90 7.14 4.25
N TRP A 318 -16.54 7.02 5.54
CA TRP A 318 -15.93 5.79 6.10
C TRP A 318 -16.80 4.56 5.85
N PHE A 319 -18.11 4.66 6.12
CA PHE A 319 -19.04 3.56 5.91
C PHE A 319 -19.09 3.13 4.44
N LEU A 320 -19.23 4.08 3.51
CA LEU A 320 -19.25 3.80 2.08
C LEU A 320 -17.93 3.19 1.59
N LYS A 321 -16.80 3.69 2.08
CA LYS A 321 -15.47 3.11 1.81
C LYS A 321 -15.42 1.65 2.24
N MET A 322 -15.85 1.34 3.45
CA MET A 322 -15.82 -0.04 3.95
C MET A 322 -16.72 -0.95 3.13
N ARG A 323 -17.93 -0.49 2.75
CA ARG A 323 -18.83 -1.25 1.86
C ARG A 323 -18.24 -1.50 0.49
N ALA A 324 -17.51 -0.53 -0.06
CA ALA A 324 -16.80 -0.72 -1.32
C ALA A 324 -15.70 -1.79 -1.19
N TYR A 325 -14.94 -1.80 -0.11
CA TYR A 325 -13.92 -2.81 0.15
C TYR A 325 -14.50 -4.20 0.37
N ASP A 326 -15.59 -4.32 1.14
CA ASP A 326 -16.31 -5.59 1.34
C ASP A 326 -16.73 -6.18 -0.01
N TYR A 327 -17.32 -5.35 -0.87
CA TYR A 327 -17.79 -5.74 -2.19
C TYR A 327 -16.64 -6.17 -3.13
N MET A 328 -15.56 -5.39 -3.16
CA MET A 328 -14.40 -5.72 -3.99
C MET A 328 -13.71 -7.00 -3.49
N CYS A 329 -13.67 -7.22 -2.19
CA CYS A 329 -13.10 -8.43 -1.61
C CYS A 329 -13.80 -9.70 -2.12
N MET A 330 -15.11 -9.67 -2.40
CA MET A 330 -15.84 -10.83 -2.90
C MET A 330 -15.25 -11.36 -4.21
N GLY A 331 -14.92 -10.50 -5.16
CA GLY A 331 -14.26 -10.93 -6.40
C GLY A 331 -12.87 -11.51 -6.14
N PHE A 332 -12.12 -10.92 -5.21
CA PHE A 332 -10.79 -11.40 -4.84
C PHE A 332 -10.82 -12.81 -4.21
N VAL A 333 -11.76 -13.09 -3.31
CA VAL A 333 -11.84 -14.39 -2.61
C VAL A 333 -12.53 -15.47 -3.45
N LEU A 334 -13.49 -15.11 -4.29
CA LEU A 334 -14.19 -16.04 -5.20
C LEU A 334 -13.30 -16.45 -6.38
N ARG A 335 -12.42 -15.59 -6.85
CA ARG A 335 -11.41 -15.76 -7.90
C ARG A 335 -11.95 -16.01 -9.31
N GLU A 336 -13.06 -16.75 -9.46
CA GLU A 336 -13.66 -17.13 -10.74
C GLU A 336 -14.61 -16.07 -11.28
N LEU A 337 -14.77 -15.99 -12.60
CA LEU A 337 -15.63 -15.02 -13.26
C LEU A 337 -17.11 -15.23 -12.90
N GLY A 338 -17.61 -16.46 -13.08
CA GLY A 338 -19.02 -16.80 -12.87
C GLY A 338 -19.49 -16.52 -11.44
N PRO A 339 -18.87 -17.12 -10.40
CA PRO A 339 -19.22 -16.86 -9.01
C PRO A 339 -19.13 -15.39 -8.60
N THR A 340 -18.12 -14.64 -9.09
CA THR A 340 -17.98 -13.22 -8.80
C THR A 340 -19.13 -12.40 -9.40
N LEU A 341 -19.44 -12.61 -10.69
CA LEU A 341 -20.52 -11.89 -11.36
C LEU A 341 -21.89 -12.29 -10.79
N ARG A 342 -22.10 -13.57 -10.45
CA ARG A 342 -23.33 -14.04 -9.77
C ARG A 342 -23.52 -13.29 -8.45
N TYR A 343 -22.50 -13.20 -7.60
CA TYR A 343 -22.59 -12.46 -6.35
C TYR A 343 -22.89 -10.99 -6.57
N TRP A 344 -22.17 -10.33 -7.48
CA TRP A 344 -22.37 -8.91 -7.76
C TRP A 344 -23.75 -8.63 -8.36
N TRP A 345 -24.25 -9.53 -9.20
CA TRP A 345 -25.63 -9.46 -9.69
C TRP A 345 -26.64 -9.61 -8.55
N ALA A 346 -26.42 -10.53 -7.64
CA ALA A 346 -27.28 -10.77 -6.48
C ALA A 346 -27.39 -9.56 -5.54
N VAL A 347 -26.44 -8.63 -5.60
CA VAL A 347 -26.46 -7.35 -4.87
C VAL A 347 -26.58 -6.15 -5.84
N TYR A 348 -27.09 -6.37 -7.06
CA TYR A 348 -27.41 -5.38 -8.08
C TYR A 348 -26.22 -4.47 -8.45
N PHE A 349 -25.01 -4.96 -8.48
CA PHE A 349 -23.80 -4.15 -8.75
C PHE A 349 -23.76 -2.84 -7.95
N CYS A 350 -24.24 -2.85 -6.71
CA CYS A 350 -24.53 -1.64 -5.92
C CYS A 350 -23.33 -0.70 -5.79
N VAL A 351 -22.09 -1.22 -5.68
CA VAL A 351 -20.89 -0.38 -5.58
C VAL A 351 -20.54 0.24 -6.92
N HIS A 352 -20.66 -0.48 -8.04
CA HIS A 352 -20.41 0.10 -9.35
C HIS A 352 -21.42 1.20 -9.69
N LEU A 353 -22.71 0.95 -9.45
CA LEU A 353 -23.77 1.93 -9.68
C LEU A 353 -23.64 3.13 -8.74
N GLY A 354 -23.36 2.87 -7.46
CA GLY A 354 -23.14 3.93 -6.46
C GLY A 354 -21.92 4.80 -6.81
N ALA A 355 -20.78 4.19 -7.16
CA ALA A 355 -19.59 4.92 -7.56
C ALA A 355 -19.81 5.74 -8.82
N LEU A 356 -20.50 5.18 -9.83
CA LEU A 356 -20.87 5.94 -11.04
C LEU A 356 -21.79 7.12 -10.70
N GLY A 357 -22.81 6.92 -9.86
CA GLY A 357 -23.69 7.98 -9.38
C GLY A 357 -22.93 9.09 -8.65
N LEU A 358 -22.02 8.75 -7.75
CA LEU A 358 -21.18 9.72 -7.03
C LEU A 358 -20.21 10.46 -7.98
N LEU A 359 -19.67 9.77 -8.98
CA LEU A 359 -18.81 10.37 -10.00
C LEU A 359 -19.59 11.42 -10.82
N LEU A 360 -20.80 11.09 -11.26
CA LEU A 360 -21.66 12.00 -12.02
C LEU A 360 -22.10 13.18 -11.16
N LEU A 361 -22.52 12.92 -9.92
CA LEU A 361 -22.87 13.96 -8.95
C LEU A 361 -21.70 14.92 -8.70
N GLY A 362 -20.50 14.40 -8.43
CA GLY A 362 -19.32 15.22 -8.19
C GLY A 362 -18.90 16.07 -9.39
N ARG A 363 -19.20 15.60 -10.61
CA ARG A 363 -18.97 16.38 -11.85
C ARG A 363 -20.04 17.44 -12.10
N ALA A 364 -21.28 17.19 -11.67
CA ALA A 364 -22.40 18.13 -11.82
C ALA A 364 -22.37 19.25 -10.78
N LEU A 365 -21.64 19.08 -9.66
CA LEU A 365 -21.50 20.14 -8.66
C LEU A 365 -20.70 21.32 -9.21
N PRO A 366 -21.13 22.58 -8.94
CA PRO A 366 -20.45 23.77 -9.44
C PRO A 366 -19.03 23.84 -8.87
N ARG A 367 -18.05 24.01 -9.75
CA ARG A 367 -16.67 24.28 -9.38
C ARG A 367 -16.51 25.78 -9.18
N SER A 368 -15.97 26.21 -8.04
CA SER A 368 -15.55 27.61 -7.90
C SER A 368 -14.51 27.92 -8.97
N ALA A 369 -14.68 29.03 -9.68
CA ALA A 369 -13.64 29.55 -10.56
C ALA A 369 -12.33 29.73 -9.75
N PRO A 370 -11.16 29.46 -10.33
CA PRO A 370 -9.91 29.79 -9.70
C PRO A 370 -9.94 31.29 -9.38
N ARG A 371 -9.78 31.65 -8.11
CA ARG A 371 -9.62 33.05 -7.72
C ARG A 371 -8.42 33.57 -8.49
N ALA A 372 -8.64 34.55 -9.37
CA ALA A 372 -7.53 35.24 -10.03
C ALA A 372 -6.57 35.68 -8.94
N ALA A 373 -5.29 35.30 -9.07
CA ALA A 373 -4.26 35.75 -8.14
C ALA A 373 -4.36 37.28 -8.09
N GLU A 374 -4.72 37.84 -6.94
CA GLU A 374 -4.60 39.27 -6.72
C GLU A 374 -3.14 39.60 -7.00
N GLY A 375 -2.91 40.30 -8.11
CA GLY A 375 -1.59 40.81 -8.45
C GLY A 375 -1.07 41.68 -7.28
N PRO A 376 0.25 41.76 -7.12
CA PRO A 376 0.83 42.53 -6.03
C PRO A 376 0.24 43.94 -6.04
N ARG A 377 -0.43 44.34 -4.96
CA ARG A 377 -0.90 45.71 -4.76
C ARG A 377 0.28 46.64 -4.99
N ARG A 378 0.24 47.42 -6.08
CA ARG A 378 1.20 48.51 -6.30
C ARG A 378 1.17 49.39 -5.07
N ALA A 379 2.27 49.44 -4.37
CA ALA A 379 2.49 50.44 -3.36
C ALA A 379 2.34 51.80 -4.04
N GLY A 380 1.36 52.60 -3.58
CA GLY A 380 1.17 53.97 -4.03
C GLY A 380 2.41 54.79 -3.71
N PRO A 381 2.73 55.82 -4.49
CA PRO A 381 3.89 56.67 -4.26
C PRO A 381 3.77 57.35 -2.90
N LEU A 382 4.80 57.22 -2.08
CA LEU A 382 4.99 58.04 -0.87
C LEU A 382 5.12 59.48 -1.34
N GLY A 383 4.08 60.25 -1.06
CA GLY A 383 4.08 61.71 -1.25
C GLY A 383 5.23 62.32 -0.46
N GLY A 384 6.14 63.01 -1.13
CA GLY A 384 7.05 63.93 -0.52
C GLY A 384 6.28 65.14 -0.02
N GLY A 385 6.66 65.66 1.09
CA GLY A 385 6.18 66.89 1.71
C GLY A 385 7.19 67.31 2.74
N GLU A 386 7.99 68.30 2.35
CA GLU A 386 8.70 69.32 3.12
C GLU A 386 9.18 68.99 4.55
#